data_0410145a12a36a6a2a103142eedbcfb9
#
_entry.id   0410145a12a36a6a2a103142eedbcfb9
#
_cell.length_a   1.000
_cell.length_b   1.000
_cell.length_c   1.000
_cell.angle_alpha   90.00
_cell.angle_beta   90.00
_cell.angle_gamma   90.00
#
_symmetry.space_group_name_H-M   'P 1'
#
loop_
_entity.id
_entity.type
_entity.pdbx_description
1 polymer ?
#
loop_
_entity_poly.entity_id
_entity_poly.type
_entity_poly.pdbx_seq_one_letter_code
_entity_poly.pdbx_strand_id
1 'polypeptide(L)'
;MALEWLRRDNELKDHQLFDNSHFGKDAPTVVYEERPVIDDKGQAVAGLFSAWIWLNNPSQYNSYTTEMVKGVIAGFQKASSDRRIVAVVFTAVGDKAFCTGGNTAEYSAYYSKRPNEYGEYMDLFNAMVDGILNCKKPVICRVNGMRVAGGQEIGMATDLTISSDLAIYGQAGPKHGSAPDGGSTDFLPWFLNMEDAMYNCVSCETWSAYKMKAKNLLTKVVPVLKKDGKWVRNPLVRTDTYVDDGEIVYGEPVSKEQAAKAKELMAQCTTDFELL
;
A
#
# COMPACT_ATOMS: atom_id res chain seq x y z
N MET A 1 34.06 33.43 7.34
CA MET A 1 33.78 32.36 6.39
C MET A 1 32.27 32.06 6.47
N ALA A 2 31.53 32.45 5.45
CA ALA A 2 30.14 32.01 5.38
C ALA A 2 30.16 30.50 5.32
N LEU A 3 29.27 29.85 6.03
CA LEU A 3 29.11 28.41 6.00
C LEU A 3 28.47 28.04 4.64
N GLU A 4 29.23 28.12 3.57
CA GLU A 4 28.78 27.86 2.18
C GLU A 4 28.24 26.47 1.98
N TRP A 5 28.54 25.56 2.90
CA TRP A 5 27.99 24.20 2.90
C TRP A 5 26.57 24.12 3.50
N LEU A 6 26.14 25.14 4.29
CA LEU A 6 24.74 25.25 4.71
C LEU A 6 23.90 25.75 3.54
N ARG A 7 22.87 25.01 3.25
CA ARG A 7 21.91 25.42 2.24
C ARG A 7 21.11 26.63 2.69
N ARG A 8 20.69 27.39 1.73
CA ARG A 8 19.72 28.47 1.97
C ARG A 8 18.36 27.84 2.26
N ASP A 9 17.59 28.43 3.17
CA ASP A 9 16.29 27.90 3.61
C ASP A 9 15.32 27.62 2.46
N ASN A 10 15.38 28.40 1.38
CA ASN A 10 14.54 28.19 0.20
C ASN A 10 14.97 27.02 -0.71
N GLU A 11 16.11 26.41 -0.45
CA GLU A 11 16.63 25.25 -1.18
C GLU A 11 16.37 23.92 -0.45
N LEU A 12 15.93 23.99 0.80
CA LEU A 12 15.68 22.83 1.64
C LEU A 12 14.20 22.45 1.60
N LYS A 13 13.93 21.16 1.64
CA LYS A 13 12.58 20.68 1.92
C LYS A 13 12.27 20.86 3.39
N ASP A 14 11.03 21.24 3.69
CA ASP A 14 10.53 21.25 5.05
C ASP A 14 10.15 19.82 5.49
N HIS A 15 10.95 19.27 6.40
CA HIS A 15 10.72 17.96 7.01
C HIS A 15 9.94 18.08 8.36
N GLN A 16 9.51 19.25 8.76
CA GLN A 16 8.75 19.43 10.00
C GLN A 16 7.30 18.95 9.83
N LEU A 17 6.75 18.39 10.91
CA LEU A 17 5.42 17.79 10.94
C LEU A 17 4.34 18.69 11.58
N PHE A 18 4.69 19.92 11.95
CA PHE A 18 3.79 20.80 12.71
C PHE A 18 2.77 21.55 11.84
N ASP A 19 2.87 21.43 10.52
CA ASP A 19 1.93 22.06 9.60
C ASP A 19 0.75 21.14 9.30
N ASN A 20 -0.43 21.49 9.78
CA ASN A 20 -1.69 20.80 9.50
C ASN A 20 -2.39 21.29 8.22
N SER A 21 -1.76 22.17 7.44
CA SER A 21 -2.35 22.72 6.20
C SER A 21 -2.46 21.69 5.07
N HIS A 22 -1.86 20.50 5.22
CA HIS A 22 -1.82 19.48 4.19
C HIS A 22 -3.20 19.15 3.60
N PHE A 23 -4.22 18.99 4.44
CA PHE A 23 -5.58 18.65 3.98
C PHE A 23 -6.39 19.83 3.44
N GLY A 24 -5.89 21.05 3.58
CA GLY A 24 -6.51 22.27 3.04
C GLY A 24 -6.05 22.64 1.63
N LYS A 25 -5.20 21.82 0.99
CA LYS A 25 -4.71 22.06 -0.38
C LYS A 25 -5.77 21.66 -1.41
N ASP A 26 -5.82 22.36 -2.53
CA ASP A 26 -6.77 22.07 -3.63
C ASP A 26 -6.58 20.67 -4.22
N ALA A 27 -5.34 20.16 -4.23
CA ALA A 27 -5.01 18.82 -4.70
C ALA A 27 -4.07 18.11 -3.70
N PRO A 28 -4.58 17.63 -2.55
CA PRO A 28 -3.75 16.99 -1.55
C PRO A 28 -3.20 15.66 -2.08
N THR A 29 -1.93 15.37 -1.77
CA THR A 29 -1.29 14.09 -2.10
C THR A 29 -1.76 12.95 -1.20
N VAL A 30 -2.39 13.30 -0.07
CA VAL A 30 -3.11 12.38 0.82
C VAL A 30 -4.49 12.95 1.11
N VAL A 31 -5.53 12.18 0.87
CA VAL A 31 -6.92 12.56 1.15
C VAL A 31 -7.35 11.92 2.47
N TYR A 32 -8.00 12.70 3.32
CA TYR A 32 -8.61 12.23 4.56
C TYR A 32 -10.13 12.38 4.48
N GLU A 33 -10.85 11.27 4.62
CA GLU A 33 -12.30 11.21 4.51
C GLU A 33 -12.88 10.54 5.77
N GLU A 34 -13.98 11.06 6.29
CA GLU A 34 -14.74 10.42 7.38
C GLU A 34 -16.01 9.80 6.78
N ARG A 35 -16.20 8.51 6.99
CA ARG A 35 -17.40 7.79 6.59
C ARG A 35 -18.17 7.32 7.82
N PRO A 36 -19.51 7.53 7.87
CA PRO A 36 -20.30 7.07 8.99
C PRO A 36 -20.23 5.54 9.13
N VAL A 37 -20.18 5.06 10.34
CA VAL A 37 -20.37 3.64 10.65
C VAL A 37 -21.81 3.27 10.35
N ILE A 38 -22.00 2.17 9.64
CA ILE A 38 -23.33 1.66 9.28
C ILE A 38 -23.61 0.43 10.15
N ASP A 39 -24.77 0.38 10.78
CA ASP A 39 -25.24 -0.78 11.57
C ASP A 39 -25.73 -1.93 10.67
N ASP A 40 -26.13 -3.04 11.31
CA ASP A 40 -26.67 -4.25 10.65
C ASP A 40 -28.00 -4.00 9.90
N LYS A 41 -28.67 -2.87 10.15
CA LYS A 41 -29.89 -2.44 9.47
C LYS A 41 -29.61 -1.45 8.33
N GLY A 42 -28.34 -1.14 8.05
CA GLY A 42 -27.96 -0.19 7.04
C GLY A 42 -28.11 1.28 7.45
N GLN A 43 -28.24 1.57 8.77
CA GLN A 43 -28.40 2.92 9.27
C GLN A 43 -27.09 3.47 9.83
N ALA A 44 -26.86 4.77 9.64
CA ALA A 44 -25.70 5.43 10.19
C ALA A 44 -25.77 5.50 11.74
N VAL A 45 -24.73 5.05 12.40
CA VAL A 45 -24.58 5.16 13.86
C VAL A 45 -24.15 6.57 14.18
N ALA A 46 -24.99 7.27 14.95
CA ALA A 46 -24.77 8.67 15.26
C ALA A 46 -23.43 8.92 15.97
N GLY A 47 -22.63 9.83 15.44
CA GLY A 47 -21.35 10.26 16.02
C GLY A 47 -20.20 9.26 15.89
N LEU A 48 -20.36 8.14 15.18
CA LEU A 48 -19.29 7.18 14.92
C LEU A 48 -18.91 7.12 13.42
N PHE A 49 -17.60 7.16 13.17
CA PHE A 49 -17.04 7.20 11.81
C PHE A 49 -15.85 6.22 11.66
N SER A 50 -15.61 5.79 10.44
CA SER A 50 -14.32 5.28 10.01
C SER A 50 -13.54 6.40 9.31
N ALA A 51 -12.24 6.49 9.58
CA ALA A 51 -11.35 7.40 8.85
C ALA A 51 -10.77 6.67 7.65
N TRP A 52 -10.83 7.30 6.48
CA TRP A 52 -10.25 6.79 5.24
C TRP A 52 -9.07 7.68 4.85
N ILE A 53 -7.88 7.10 4.80
CA ILE A 53 -6.64 7.76 4.42
C ILE A 53 -6.23 7.22 3.05
N TRP A 54 -6.24 8.09 2.04
CA TRP A 54 -5.98 7.74 0.65
C TRP A 54 -4.65 8.31 0.18
N LEU A 55 -3.77 7.46 -0.31
CA LEU A 55 -2.63 7.90 -1.11
C LEU A 55 -3.15 8.41 -2.47
N ASN A 56 -2.75 9.61 -2.88
CA ASN A 56 -3.30 10.27 -4.06
C ASN A 56 -2.20 10.75 -5.03
N ASN A 57 -1.52 9.80 -5.63
CA ASN A 57 -0.57 10.01 -6.72
C ASN A 57 -0.71 8.90 -7.78
N PRO A 58 -1.94 8.67 -8.33
CA PRO A 58 -2.20 7.52 -9.20
C PRO A 58 -1.40 7.54 -10.50
N SER A 59 -1.00 8.71 -10.99
CA SER A 59 -0.15 8.86 -12.18
C SER A 59 1.24 8.25 -12.00
N GLN A 60 1.73 8.13 -10.77
CA GLN A 60 3.01 7.53 -10.41
C GLN A 60 2.81 6.29 -9.51
N TYR A 61 1.73 5.54 -9.72
CA TYR A 61 1.41 4.32 -8.97
C TYR A 61 1.39 4.50 -7.46
N ASN A 62 0.95 5.68 -7.00
CA ASN A 62 0.91 6.08 -5.60
C ASN A 62 2.25 5.94 -4.87
N SER A 63 3.38 6.10 -5.59
CA SER A 63 4.69 6.24 -4.97
C SER A 63 4.70 7.49 -4.08
N TYR A 64 5.17 7.33 -2.84
CA TYR A 64 5.11 8.40 -1.86
C TYR A 64 6.29 9.37 -1.99
N THR A 65 5.96 10.65 -2.08
CA THR A 65 6.88 11.78 -1.97
C THR A 65 7.02 12.18 -0.49
N THR A 66 7.97 13.03 -0.19
CA THR A 66 8.12 13.63 1.15
C THR A 66 6.81 14.24 1.64
N GLU A 67 6.10 14.94 0.78
CA GLU A 67 4.79 15.55 1.07
C GLU A 67 3.72 14.49 1.40
N MET A 68 3.71 13.37 0.68
CA MET A 68 2.79 12.27 0.98
C MET A 68 3.11 11.62 2.32
N VAL A 69 4.39 11.41 2.64
CA VAL A 69 4.81 10.87 3.94
C VAL A 69 4.28 11.73 5.07
N LYS A 70 4.46 13.06 5.00
CA LYS A 70 3.91 14.02 5.96
C LYS A 70 2.39 13.93 6.06
N GLY A 71 1.71 13.84 4.92
CA GLY A 71 0.25 13.71 4.86
C GLY A 71 -0.27 12.43 5.51
N VAL A 72 0.39 11.30 5.32
CA VAL A 72 0.05 10.03 5.98
C VAL A 72 0.20 10.16 7.49
N ILE A 73 1.34 10.70 7.98
CA ILE A 73 1.57 10.94 9.42
C ILE A 73 0.44 11.80 10.01
N ALA A 74 0.14 12.94 9.37
CA ALA A 74 -0.93 13.83 9.81
C ALA A 74 -2.30 13.14 9.84
N GLY A 75 -2.62 12.31 8.82
CA GLY A 75 -3.85 11.55 8.74
C GLY A 75 -3.99 10.54 9.88
N PHE A 76 -2.96 9.77 10.16
CA PHE A 76 -2.96 8.80 11.26
C PHE A 76 -3.01 9.47 12.64
N GLN A 77 -2.30 10.58 12.84
CA GLN A 77 -2.38 11.36 14.08
C GLN A 77 -3.78 11.90 14.31
N LYS A 78 -4.41 12.46 13.27
CA LYS A 78 -5.80 12.95 13.33
C LYS A 78 -6.77 11.83 13.69
N ALA A 79 -6.74 10.71 12.96
CA ALA A 79 -7.62 9.57 13.19
C ALA A 79 -7.41 8.96 14.59
N SER A 80 -6.15 8.79 14.99
CA SER A 80 -5.78 8.21 16.29
C SER A 80 -6.29 9.02 17.49
N SER A 81 -6.34 10.35 17.35
CA SER A 81 -6.74 11.28 18.43
C SER A 81 -8.25 11.53 18.48
N ASP A 82 -8.98 11.33 17.40
CA ASP A 82 -10.41 11.59 17.32
C ASP A 82 -11.21 10.44 17.96
N ARG A 83 -12.00 10.76 18.98
CA ARG A 83 -12.84 9.77 19.69
C ARG A 83 -14.03 9.29 18.86
N ARG A 84 -14.42 10.00 17.82
CA ARG A 84 -15.50 9.60 16.91
C ARG A 84 -15.06 8.52 15.93
N ILE A 85 -13.75 8.40 15.70
CA ILE A 85 -13.18 7.39 14.78
C ILE A 85 -13.04 6.06 15.50
N VAL A 86 -13.62 5.01 14.92
CA VAL A 86 -13.60 3.64 15.47
C VAL A 86 -12.64 2.71 14.72
N ALA A 87 -12.32 3.01 13.47
CA ALA A 87 -11.36 2.26 12.65
C ALA A 87 -10.76 3.18 11.58
N VAL A 88 -9.59 2.81 11.07
CA VAL A 88 -8.92 3.50 9.96
C VAL A 88 -8.83 2.56 8.77
N VAL A 89 -9.20 3.05 7.59
CA VAL A 89 -8.96 2.37 6.31
C VAL A 89 -7.84 3.10 5.59
N PHE A 90 -6.72 2.42 5.38
CA PHE A 90 -5.58 2.93 4.63
C PHE A 90 -5.61 2.35 3.22
N THR A 91 -5.71 3.21 2.22
CA THR A 91 -5.93 2.81 0.82
C THR A 91 -5.31 3.81 -0.15
N ALA A 92 -5.62 3.69 -1.45
CA ALA A 92 -5.10 4.59 -2.47
C ALA A 92 -6.11 4.87 -3.57
N VAL A 93 -5.95 6.00 -4.23
CA VAL A 93 -6.77 6.41 -5.39
C VAL A 93 -6.38 5.59 -6.63
N GLY A 94 -7.38 5.23 -7.43
CA GLY A 94 -7.20 4.48 -8.68
C GLY A 94 -7.32 2.96 -8.49
N ASP A 95 -7.03 2.23 -9.55
CA ASP A 95 -7.21 0.78 -9.66
C ASP A 95 -5.91 0.00 -9.93
N LYS A 96 -4.81 0.70 -10.18
CA LYS A 96 -3.54 0.07 -10.59
C LYS A 96 -2.63 -0.28 -9.43
N ALA A 97 -2.54 0.60 -8.44
CA ALA A 97 -1.63 0.42 -7.33
C ALA A 97 -2.19 0.97 -6.01
N PHE A 98 -1.97 0.24 -4.95
CA PHE A 98 -2.01 0.78 -3.61
C PHE A 98 -0.80 1.71 -3.41
N CYS A 99 0.42 1.17 -3.57
CA CYS A 99 1.66 1.93 -3.47
C CYS A 99 2.83 1.13 -4.02
N THR A 100 3.77 1.81 -4.68
CA THR A 100 4.99 1.22 -5.24
C THR A 100 6.27 1.67 -4.53
N GLY A 101 6.15 2.23 -3.33
CA GLY A 101 7.28 2.66 -2.51
C GLY A 101 7.64 4.13 -2.70
N GLY A 102 8.87 4.49 -2.35
CA GLY A 102 9.35 5.87 -2.45
C GLY A 102 9.37 6.40 -3.88
N ASN A 103 9.20 7.70 -4.02
CA ASN A 103 9.18 8.35 -5.33
C ASN A 103 10.59 8.50 -5.90
N THR A 104 10.95 7.63 -6.85
CA THR A 104 12.29 7.62 -7.44
C THR A 104 12.64 8.89 -8.20
N ALA A 105 11.65 9.59 -8.75
CA ALA A 105 11.85 10.89 -9.40
C ALA A 105 12.28 11.96 -8.37
N GLU A 106 11.62 11.99 -7.21
CA GLU A 106 12.02 12.87 -6.10
C GLU A 106 13.40 12.49 -5.58
N TYR A 107 13.69 11.19 -5.42
CA TYR A 107 15.01 10.72 -4.97
C TYR A 107 16.12 11.17 -5.92
N SER A 108 15.91 11.01 -7.22
CA SER A 108 16.88 11.44 -8.24
C SER A 108 17.06 12.95 -8.27
N ALA A 109 15.97 13.70 -8.22
CA ALA A 109 15.99 15.15 -8.38
C ALA A 109 16.50 15.87 -7.12
N TYR A 110 16.18 15.36 -5.93
CA TYR A 110 16.48 16.08 -4.69
C TYR A 110 17.45 15.33 -3.77
N TYR A 111 17.21 14.07 -3.42
CA TYR A 111 17.99 13.37 -2.39
C TYR A 111 19.32 12.81 -2.89
N SER A 112 19.47 12.63 -4.20
CA SER A 112 20.74 12.16 -4.79
C SER A 112 21.89 13.07 -4.40
N LYS A 113 22.98 12.47 -3.91
CA LYS A 113 24.17 13.18 -3.41
C LYS A 113 23.93 14.10 -2.21
N ARG A 114 22.85 13.90 -1.47
CA ARG A 114 22.49 14.70 -0.28
C ARG A 114 22.20 13.77 0.91
N PRO A 115 23.20 13.12 1.49
CA PRO A 115 22.98 12.10 2.50
C PRO A 115 22.29 12.62 3.76
N ASN A 116 22.55 13.86 4.17
CA ASN A 116 21.90 14.45 5.34
C ASN A 116 20.40 14.67 5.09
N GLU A 117 20.04 15.20 3.91
CA GLU A 117 18.64 15.37 3.53
C GLU A 117 17.90 14.03 3.40
N TYR A 118 18.59 13.02 2.88
CA TYR A 118 18.04 11.68 2.83
C TYR A 118 17.86 11.09 4.24
N GLY A 119 18.75 11.39 5.18
CA GLY A 119 18.60 11.04 6.59
C GLY A 119 17.32 11.63 7.20
N GLU A 120 17.09 12.93 7.02
CA GLU A 120 15.86 13.61 7.47
C GLU A 120 14.59 12.97 6.84
N TYR A 121 14.67 12.61 5.57
CA TYR A 121 13.58 11.89 4.91
C TYR A 121 13.34 10.51 5.53
N MET A 122 14.40 9.76 5.87
CA MET A 122 14.27 8.45 6.50
C MET A 122 13.68 8.55 7.92
N ASP A 123 13.98 9.62 8.65
CA ASP A 123 13.34 9.90 9.94
C ASP A 123 11.84 10.13 9.77
N LEU A 124 11.42 10.87 8.73
CA LEU A 124 10.00 11.01 8.37
C LEU A 124 9.37 9.69 7.97
N PHE A 125 10.07 8.88 7.18
CA PHE A 125 9.57 7.57 6.79
C PHE A 125 9.34 6.67 8.01
N ASN A 126 10.29 6.61 8.93
CA ASN A 126 10.15 5.88 10.18
C ASN A 126 8.98 6.41 11.01
N ALA A 127 8.84 7.73 11.12
CA ALA A 127 7.71 8.34 11.82
C ALA A 127 6.35 8.00 11.16
N MET A 128 6.30 7.81 9.84
CA MET A 128 5.11 7.35 9.14
C MET A 128 4.77 5.90 9.53
N VAL A 129 5.74 5.00 9.51
CA VAL A 129 5.56 3.59 9.93
C VAL A 129 5.11 3.52 11.38
N ASP A 130 5.79 4.26 12.26
CA ASP A 130 5.43 4.37 13.69
C ASP A 130 4.02 4.93 13.89
N GLY A 131 3.62 5.91 13.09
CA GLY A 131 2.28 6.49 13.12
C GLY A 131 1.18 5.49 12.76
N ILE A 132 1.47 4.58 11.84
CA ILE A 132 0.57 3.48 11.46
C ILE A 132 0.51 2.45 12.59
N LEU A 133 1.66 1.95 13.04
CA LEU A 133 1.78 0.91 14.09
C LEU A 133 1.18 1.34 15.42
N ASN A 134 1.36 2.61 15.80
CA ASN A 134 0.90 3.15 17.08
C ASN A 134 -0.51 3.78 16.99
N CYS A 135 -1.22 3.61 15.89
CA CYS A 135 -2.59 4.09 15.77
C CYS A 135 -3.47 3.44 16.86
N LYS A 136 -4.23 4.27 17.59
CA LYS A 136 -5.10 3.81 18.69
C LYS A 136 -6.41 3.17 18.20
N LYS A 137 -6.53 2.95 16.91
CA LYS A 137 -7.70 2.38 16.23
C LYS A 137 -7.25 1.21 15.38
N PRO A 138 -8.08 0.17 15.19
CA PRO A 138 -7.79 -0.86 14.20
C PRO A 138 -7.54 -0.24 12.82
N VAL A 139 -6.47 -0.64 12.17
CA VAL A 139 -6.06 -0.16 10.85
C VAL A 139 -6.21 -1.26 9.81
N ILE A 140 -7.02 -1.00 8.81
CA ILE A 140 -7.29 -1.93 7.70
C ILE A 140 -6.60 -1.40 6.45
N CYS A 141 -5.63 -2.15 5.92
CA CYS A 141 -5.07 -1.89 4.61
C CYS A 141 -6.01 -2.43 3.53
N ARG A 142 -6.63 -1.52 2.76
CA ARG A 142 -7.48 -1.87 1.62
C ARG A 142 -6.66 -1.75 0.35
N VAL A 143 -6.26 -2.89 -0.21
CA VAL A 143 -5.31 -2.95 -1.33
C VAL A 143 -6.06 -3.04 -2.65
N ASN A 144 -6.13 -1.91 -3.36
CA ASN A 144 -6.83 -1.75 -4.62
C ASN A 144 -6.03 -2.21 -5.85
N GLY A 145 -4.71 -2.44 -5.71
CA GLY A 145 -3.84 -2.83 -6.80
C GLY A 145 -2.44 -3.22 -6.31
N MET A 146 -1.42 -2.90 -7.08
CA MET A 146 -0.02 -3.24 -6.79
C MET A 146 0.43 -2.70 -5.43
N ARG A 147 0.95 -3.59 -4.56
CA ARG A 147 1.55 -3.26 -3.26
C ARG A 147 2.95 -3.84 -3.20
N VAL A 148 3.93 -3.04 -3.62
CA VAL A 148 5.33 -3.49 -3.75
C VAL A 148 6.32 -2.52 -3.12
N ALA A 149 7.53 -2.98 -2.87
CA ALA A 149 8.62 -2.22 -2.25
C ALA A 149 8.17 -1.54 -0.94
N GLY A 150 8.46 -0.26 -0.73
CA GLY A 150 8.00 0.49 0.43
C GLY A 150 6.47 0.51 0.59
N GLY A 151 5.70 0.31 -0.49
CA GLY A 151 4.26 0.13 -0.41
C GLY A 151 3.86 -1.17 0.31
N GLN A 152 4.64 -2.25 0.14
CA GLN A 152 4.46 -3.47 0.91
C GLN A 152 4.81 -3.23 2.39
N GLU A 153 5.85 -2.47 2.66
CA GLU A 153 6.33 -2.15 4.01
C GLU A 153 5.29 -1.39 4.82
N ILE A 154 4.81 -0.26 4.31
CA ILE A 154 3.78 0.53 5.01
C ILE A 154 2.44 -0.22 5.12
N GLY A 155 2.13 -1.10 4.16
CA GLY A 155 0.93 -1.93 4.22
C GLY A 155 1.03 -3.05 5.26
N MET A 156 2.23 -3.56 5.56
CA MET A 156 2.44 -4.55 6.63
C MET A 156 2.40 -3.94 8.03
N ALA A 157 2.60 -2.63 8.16
CA ALA A 157 2.46 -1.92 9.42
C ALA A 157 1.00 -1.79 9.91
N THR A 158 0.02 -2.23 9.12
CA THR A 158 -1.41 -2.23 9.47
C THR A 158 -1.83 -3.53 10.14
N ASP A 159 -2.98 -3.53 10.85
CA ASP A 159 -3.46 -4.70 11.60
C ASP A 159 -4.06 -5.78 10.69
N LEU A 160 -4.78 -5.38 9.66
CA LEU A 160 -5.52 -6.27 8.76
C LEU A 160 -5.33 -5.84 7.31
N THR A 161 -5.33 -6.80 6.39
CA THR A 161 -5.30 -6.50 4.95
C THR A 161 -6.44 -7.18 4.21
N ILE A 162 -7.24 -6.40 3.50
CA ILE A 162 -8.21 -6.87 2.49
C ILE A 162 -7.67 -6.47 1.12
N SER A 163 -7.63 -7.41 0.21
CA SER A 163 -6.99 -7.23 -1.09
C SER A 163 -7.92 -7.51 -2.25
N SER A 164 -7.82 -6.67 -3.28
CA SER A 164 -8.22 -7.03 -4.63
C SER A 164 -7.48 -8.29 -5.09
N ASP A 165 -8.14 -9.19 -5.77
CA ASP A 165 -7.52 -10.37 -6.35
C ASP A 165 -6.62 -10.07 -7.56
N LEU A 166 -6.69 -8.86 -8.10
CA LEU A 166 -5.78 -8.36 -9.13
C LEU A 166 -4.46 -7.80 -8.55
N ALA A 167 -4.39 -7.60 -7.24
CA ALA A 167 -3.22 -7.04 -6.61
C ALA A 167 -2.01 -8.00 -6.70
N ILE A 168 -0.83 -7.40 -6.83
CA ILE A 168 0.46 -8.11 -6.79
C ILE A 168 1.32 -7.54 -5.68
N TYR A 169 2.18 -8.37 -5.12
CA TYR A 169 2.97 -8.12 -3.93
C TYR A 169 4.43 -8.49 -4.14
N GLY A 170 5.35 -7.80 -3.53
CA GLY A 170 6.77 -8.15 -3.59
C GLY A 170 7.68 -7.01 -3.23
N GLN A 171 8.98 -7.28 -3.28
CA GLN A 171 10.03 -6.29 -3.12
C GLN A 171 10.56 -5.83 -4.47
N ALA A 172 11.12 -4.63 -4.53
CA ALA A 172 11.75 -4.08 -5.72
C ALA A 172 13.15 -3.51 -5.45
N GLY A 173 13.46 -3.22 -4.20
CA GLY A 173 14.71 -2.59 -3.77
C GLY A 173 15.97 -3.23 -4.36
N PRO A 174 16.19 -4.55 -4.24
CA PRO A 174 17.39 -5.19 -4.76
C PRO A 174 17.63 -5.00 -6.26
N LYS A 175 16.57 -4.88 -7.09
CA LYS A 175 16.72 -4.55 -8.51
C LYS A 175 17.20 -3.11 -8.77
N HIS A 176 17.08 -2.26 -7.77
CA HIS A 176 17.43 -0.84 -7.85
C HIS A 176 18.63 -0.49 -6.96
N GLY A 177 19.31 -1.49 -6.38
CA GLY A 177 20.47 -1.29 -5.52
C GLY A 177 20.12 -0.81 -4.11
N SER A 178 18.91 -1.06 -3.63
CA SER A 178 18.43 -0.75 -2.29
C SER A 178 18.10 -2.02 -1.51
N ALA A 179 18.23 -1.99 -0.20
CA ALA A 179 17.75 -3.06 0.68
C ALA A 179 16.24 -2.89 0.96
N PRO A 180 15.51 -3.98 1.31
CA PRO A 180 14.11 -3.91 1.73
C PRO A 180 14.01 -3.53 3.23
N ASP A 181 14.60 -2.41 3.61
CA ASP A 181 14.88 -1.97 4.99
C ASP A 181 13.82 -1.01 5.58
N GLY A 182 12.79 -0.67 4.83
CA GLY A 182 11.66 0.12 5.34
C GLY A 182 10.63 -0.71 6.13
N GLY A 183 11.02 -1.86 6.66
CA GLY A 183 10.21 -2.75 7.48
C GLY A 183 10.04 -4.17 6.94
N SER A 184 10.38 -4.46 5.69
CA SER A 184 10.19 -5.81 5.15
C SER A 184 11.06 -6.86 5.82
N THR A 185 12.29 -6.53 6.19
CA THR A 185 13.19 -7.42 6.95
C THR A 185 12.65 -7.71 8.35
N ASP A 186 11.86 -6.81 8.91
CA ASP A 186 11.28 -6.94 10.24
C ASP A 186 9.90 -7.61 10.19
N PHE A 187 9.02 -7.18 9.28
CA PHE A 187 7.62 -7.62 9.25
C PHE A 187 7.40 -8.94 8.52
N LEU A 188 8.09 -9.20 7.40
CA LEU A 188 7.84 -10.42 6.63
C LEU A 188 8.00 -11.70 7.44
N PRO A 189 9.02 -11.85 8.33
CA PRO A 189 9.16 -13.05 9.16
C PRO A 189 8.02 -13.29 10.16
N TRP A 190 7.20 -12.27 10.45
CA TRP A 190 6.01 -12.42 11.29
C TRP A 190 4.83 -13.05 10.55
N PHE A 191 4.78 -12.88 9.23
CA PHE A 191 3.71 -13.39 8.38
C PHE A 191 4.10 -14.65 7.63
N LEU A 192 5.32 -14.68 7.08
CA LEU A 192 5.85 -15.74 6.26
C LEU A 192 6.81 -16.63 7.06
N ASN A 193 7.04 -17.86 6.61
CA ASN A 193 8.20 -18.58 7.10
C ASN A 193 9.50 -17.87 6.65
N MET A 194 10.61 -18.16 7.30
CA MET A 194 11.90 -17.47 7.07
C MET A 194 12.40 -17.59 5.63
N GLU A 195 12.23 -18.76 4.99
CA GLU A 195 12.68 -18.95 3.60
C GLU A 195 11.85 -18.11 2.62
N ASP A 196 10.53 -18.11 2.76
CA ASP A 196 9.65 -17.29 1.95
C ASP A 196 9.92 -15.79 2.16
N ALA A 197 10.17 -15.37 3.40
CA ALA A 197 10.53 -13.99 3.73
C ALA A 197 11.84 -13.58 3.06
N MET A 198 12.87 -14.40 3.18
CA MET A 198 14.18 -14.18 2.54
C MET A 198 14.04 -14.16 1.01
N TYR A 199 13.32 -15.14 0.44
CA TYR A 199 13.11 -15.20 -1.00
C TYR A 199 12.36 -13.96 -1.52
N ASN A 200 11.29 -13.53 -0.84
CA ASN A 200 10.54 -12.32 -1.20
C ASN A 200 11.42 -11.07 -1.15
N CYS A 201 12.26 -10.94 -0.10
CA CYS A 201 13.18 -9.82 0.06
C CYS A 201 14.22 -9.73 -1.07
N VAL A 202 14.80 -10.85 -1.53
CA VAL A 202 15.98 -10.81 -2.42
C VAL A 202 15.65 -11.04 -3.90
N SER A 203 14.60 -11.83 -4.21
CA SER A 203 14.27 -12.19 -5.59
C SER A 203 13.60 -11.07 -6.37
N CYS A 204 12.90 -10.19 -5.70
CA CYS A 204 11.97 -9.22 -6.30
C CYS A 204 10.93 -9.87 -7.22
N GLU A 205 10.60 -11.14 -6.98
CA GLU A 205 9.49 -11.80 -7.63
C GLU A 205 8.17 -11.23 -7.11
N THR A 206 7.24 -10.97 -8.00
CA THR A 206 5.90 -10.53 -7.60
C THR A 206 4.99 -11.73 -7.40
N TRP A 207 4.30 -11.77 -6.27
CA TRP A 207 3.33 -12.79 -5.92
C TRP A 207 1.91 -12.27 -6.03
N SER A 208 0.99 -13.14 -6.42
CA SER A 208 -0.43 -12.79 -6.47
C SER A 208 -1.02 -12.60 -5.07
N ALA A 209 -2.17 -11.91 -5.00
CA ALA A 209 -2.92 -11.80 -3.75
C ALA A 209 -3.30 -13.16 -3.16
N TYR A 210 -3.64 -14.15 -4.01
CA TYR A 210 -3.96 -15.49 -3.55
C TYR A 210 -2.76 -16.22 -2.96
N LYS A 211 -1.56 -16.10 -3.59
CA LYS A 211 -0.32 -16.65 -3.03
C LYS A 211 0.00 -16.00 -1.67
N MET A 212 -0.11 -14.69 -1.57
CA MET A 212 0.10 -13.99 -0.31
C MET A 212 -0.93 -14.36 0.76
N LYS A 213 -2.18 -14.63 0.37
CA LYS A 213 -3.20 -15.16 1.30
C LYS A 213 -2.84 -16.56 1.77
N ALA A 214 -2.42 -17.45 0.87
CA ALA A 214 -1.97 -18.79 1.22
C ALA A 214 -0.74 -18.80 2.13
N LYS A 215 0.10 -17.75 2.05
CA LYS A 215 1.27 -17.50 2.90
C LYS A 215 0.95 -16.69 4.17
N ASN A 216 -0.31 -16.47 4.52
CA ASN A 216 -0.81 -15.79 5.71
C ASN A 216 -0.55 -14.27 5.80
N LEU A 217 -0.10 -13.60 4.74
CA LEU A 217 0.13 -12.16 4.77
C LEU A 217 -1.18 -11.35 4.68
N LEU A 218 -2.24 -11.91 4.11
CA LEU A 218 -3.51 -11.23 3.88
C LEU A 218 -4.64 -11.85 4.69
N THR A 219 -5.53 -11.02 5.20
CA THR A 219 -6.74 -11.46 5.89
C THR A 219 -7.78 -11.98 4.91
N LYS A 220 -8.00 -11.25 3.79
CA LYS A 220 -9.05 -11.59 2.81
C LYS A 220 -8.63 -11.14 1.41
N VAL A 221 -9.02 -11.93 0.41
CA VAL A 221 -8.91 -11.59 -1.01
C VAL A 221 -10.32 -11.62 -1.61
N VAL A 222 -10.67 -10.57 -2.36
CA VAL A 222 -11.98 -10.43 -3.00
C VAL A 222 -11.84 -10.17 -4.49
N PRO A 223 -12.73 -10.74 -5.33
CA PRO A 223 -12.75 -10.44 -6.74
C PRO A 223 -13.19 -8.99 -6.96
N VAL A 224 -12.61 -8.35 -7.97
CA VAL A 224 -12.95 -6.99 -8.39
C VAL A 224 -13.30 -6.87 -9.87
N LEU A 225 -13.35 -7.99 -10.58
CA LEU A 225 -13.86 -8.04 -11.95
C LEU A 225 -15.33 -8.43 -11.96
N LYS A 226 -16.15 -7.72 -12.74
CA LYS A 226 -17.54 -8.07 -13.03
C LYS A 226 -17.75 -8.27 -14.52
N LYS A 227 -18.45 -9.34 -14.89
CA LYS A 227 -18.97 -9.60 -16.23
C LYS A 227 -20.44 -10.01 -16.12
N ASP A 228 -21.30 -9.34 -16.85
CA ASP A 228 -22.76 -9.60 -16.86
C ASP A 228 -23.36 -9.64 -15.43
N GLY A 229 -22.93 -8.72 -14.57
CA GLY A 229 -23.36 -8.60 -13.17
C GLY A 229 -22.81 -9.66 -12.21
N LYS A 230 -21.95 -10.58 -12.67
CA LYS A 230 -21.33 -11.63 -11.86
C LYS A 230 -19.86 -11.34 -11.58
N TRP A 231 -19.43 -11.67 -10.38
CA TRP A 231 -18.02 -11.58 -10.00
C TRP A 231 -17.19 -12.64 -10.72
N VAL A 232 -16.06 -12.22 -11.27
CA VAL A 232 -15.09 -13.07 -11.95
C VAL A 232 -13.77 -13.00 -11.17
N ARG A 233 -13.29 -14.15 -10.70
CA ARG A 233 -11.96 -14.24 -10.06
C ARG A 233 -10.88 -13.91 -11.06
N ASN A 234 -9.74 -13.42 -10.58
CA ASN A 234 -8.58 -13.10 -11.41
C ASN A 234 -8.22 -14.30 -12.32
N PRO A 235 -8.44 -14.22 -13.64
CA PRO A 235 -8.21 -15.36 -14.52
C PRO A 235 -6.73 -15.56 -14.87
N LEU A 236 -5.84 -14.67 -14.43
CA LEU A 236 -4.38 -14.81 -14.60
C LEU A 236 -3.74 -15.69 -13.53
N VAL A 237 -4.51 -16.13 -12.55
CA VAL A 237 -4.00 -16.87 -11.38
C VAL A 237 -4.79 -18.14 -11.17
N ARG A 238 -4.09 -19.23 -10.89
CA ARG A 238 -4.69 -20.51 -10.49
C ARG A 238 -5.10 -20.44 -9.01
N THR A 239 -6.35 -20.70 -8.71
CA THR A 239 -6.89 -20.55 -7.35
C THR A 239 -7.40 -21.82 -6.72
N ASP A 240 -7.80 -22.82 -7.52
CA ASP A 240 -8.49 -24.04 -7.09
C ASP A 240 -7.94 -25.26 -7.84
N THR A 241 -6.65 -25.28 -8.18
CA THR A 241 -6.13 -26.29 -9.08
C THR A 241 -5.15 -27.21 -8.36
N TYR A 242 -5.32 -28.52 -8.55
CA TYR A 242 -4.29 -29.53 -8.32
C TYR A 242 -3.50 -29.72 -9.61
N VAL A 243 -2.20 -29.91 -9.51
CA VAL A 243 -1.38 -30.38 -10.62
C VAL A 243 -1.42 -31.91 -10.67
N ASP A 244 -0.98 -32.51 -11.78
CA ASP A 244 -1.11 -33.95 -12.05
C ASP A 244 -0.44 -34.84 -10.99
N ASP A 245 0.56 -34.33 -10.27
CA ASP A 245 1.23 -35.01 -9.16
C ASP A 245 0.53 -34.81 -7.80
N GLY A 246 -0.65 -34.18 -7.77
CA GLY A 246 -1.43 -33.96 -6.56
C GLY A 246 -1.02 -32.72 -5.75
N GLU A 247 -0.07 -31.93 -6.22
CA GLU A 247 0.33 -30.69 -5.56
C GLU A 247 -0.72 -29.60 -5.73
N ILE A 248 -1.05 -28.90 -4.66
CA ILE A 248 -1.97 -27.73 -4.70
C ILE A 248 -1.20 -26.52 -5.20
N VAL A 249 -1.59 -26.02 -6.38
CA VAL A 249 -1.05 -24.80 -6.97
C VAL A 249 -1.98 -23.64 -6.70
N TYR A 250 -1.77 -22.95 -5.59
CA TYR A 250 -2.63 -21.86 -5.17
C TYR A 250 -1.91 -20.51 -5.30
N GLY A 251 -2.48 -19.65 -6.15
CA GLY A 251 -1.94 -18.31 -6.37
C GLY A 251 -0.80 -18.23 -7.40
N GLU A 252 -0.48 -19.32 -8.07
CA GLU A 252 0.53 -19.32 -9.12
C GLU A 252 -0.02 -18.77 -10.45
N PRO A 253 0.82 -18.14 -11.28
CA PRO A 253 0.40 -17.66 -12.59
C PRO A 253 -0.09 -18.80 -13.48
N VAL A 254 -1.07 -18.52 -14.32
CA VAL A 254 -1.47 -19.43 -15.40
C VAL A 254 -0.38 -19.53 -16.48
N SER A 255 -0.44 -20.57 -17.32
CA SER A 255 0.47 -20.71 -18.46
C SER A 255 0.37 -19.53 -19.43
N LYS A 256 1.40 -19.32 -20.27
CA LYS A 256 1.40 -18.24 -21.27
C LYS A 256 0.20 -18.32 -22.24
N GLU A 257 -0.20 -19.52 -22.62
CA GLU A 257 -1.37 -19.75 -23.50
C GLU A 257 -2.68 -19.37 -22.81
N GLN A 258 -2.82 -19.76 -21.55
CA GLN A 258 -4.00 -19.42 -20.74
C GLN A 258 -4.04 -17.91 -20.44
N ALA A 259 -2.88 -17.26 -20.27
CA ALA A 259 -2.80 -15.83 -20.02
C ALA A 259 -3.37 -14.98 -21.17
N ALA A 260 -3.24 -15.42 -22.43
CA ALA A 260 -3.82 -14.71 -23.56
C ALA A 260 -5.37 -14.72 -23.46
N LYS A 261 -5.96 -15.89 -23.26
CA LYS A 261 -7.42 -16.05 -23.08
C LYS A 261 -7.92 -15.31 -21.83
N ALA A 262 -7.14 -15.33 -20.76
CA ALA A 262 -7.45 -14.59 -19.53
C ALA A 262 -7.54 -13.08 -19.77
N LYS A 263 -6.60 -12.52 -20.52
CA LYS A 263 -6.61 -11.08 -20.91
C LYS A 263 -7.80 -10.71 -21.78
N GLU A 264 -8.21 -11.60 -22.71
CA GLU A 264 -9.41 -11.41 -23.51
C GLU A 264 -10.69 -11.41 -22.65
N LEU A 265 -10.76 -12.29 -21.64
CA LEU A 265 -11.83 -12.29 -20.65
C LEU A 265 -11.83 -11.01 -19.83
N MET A 266 -10.67 -10.59 -19.31
CA MET A 266 -10.55 -9.36 -18.52
C MET A 266 -10.96 -8.12 -19.29
N ALA A 267 -10.67 -8.06 -20.60
CA ALA A 267 -11.09 -6.95 -21.46
C ALA A 267 -12.63 -6.85 -21.62
N GLN A 268 -13.38 -7.90 -21.30
CA GLN A 268 -14.83 -7.94 -21.29
C GLN A 268 -15.44 -7.67 -19.91
N CYS A 269 -14.60 -7.49 -18.89
CA CYS A 269 -15.03 -7.23 -17.53
C CYS A 269 -14.94 -5.72 -17.22
N THR A 270 -15.77 -5.28 -16.28
CA THR A 270 -15.61 -3.98 -15.60
C THR A 270 -14.95 -4.19 -14.25
N THR A 271 -14.16 -3.22 -13.81
CA THR A 271 -13.59 -3.22 -12.45
C THR A 271 -14.61 -2.61 -11.48
N ASP A 272 -14.88 -3.30 -10.40
CA ASP A 272 -15.81 -2.88 -9.36
C ASP A 272 -15.20 -3.22 -7.98
N PHE A 273 -15.07 -2.23 -7.13
CA PHE A 273 -14.47 -2.36 -5.80
C PHE A 273 -15.51 -2.46 -4.66
N GLU A 274 -16.76 -2.79 -4.96
CA GLU A 274 -17.83 -2.91 -3.96
C GLU A 274 -17.51 -3.91 -2.84
N LEU A 275 -16.83 -5.02 -3.17
CA LEU A 275 -16.45 -6.04 -2.17
C LEU A 275 -15.17 -5.72 -1.42
N LEU A 276 -14.38 -4.79 -1.90
CA LEU A 276 -13.13 -4.37 -1.32
C LEU A 276 -13.38 -3.17 -0.38
#